data_ac374338be4d77f3b2acb188663cf759
#
_entry.id   ac374338be4d77f3b2acb188663cf759
#
_cell.length_a   1.000
_cell.length_b   1.000
_cell.length_c   1.000
_cell.angle_alpha   90.00
_cell.angle_beta   90.00
_cell.angle_gamma   90.00
#
_symmetry.space_group_name_H-M   'P 1'
#
loop_
_entity.id
_entity.type
_entity.pdbx_description
1 polymer ?
#
loop_
_entity_poly.entity_id
_entity_poly.type
_entity_poly.pdbx_seq_one_letter_code
_entity_poly.pdbx_strand_id
1 'polypeptide(L)'
;EAIPKEEGAGFSKVMLGLTENKLSVMKIVDAFEHITTISFRNAKYNVSLSDNDFLFKLPNGVDVVQNGGVPTNLPTTSSSNKNKDAELIAFANDWANAWSAKDIDLYLSKYAQDFKTPNGDAFSLWQTSRRQKISSQGKILVEIEDLKLSMKTENSARIQFKQKYTSDKLTEMSNKSLVVKKIDGRWLIQEEISGK
;
A
#
# COMPACT_ATOMS: atom_id res chain seq x y z
N GLU A 1 7.11 19.03 14.29
CA GLU A 1 7.79 18.24 13.28
C GLU A 1 9.00 17.57 13.89
N ALA A 2 9.20 16.28 13.59
CA ALA A 2 10.36 15.52 14.01
C ALA A 2 11.01 14.89 12.78
N ILE A 3 12.35 14.95 12.74
CA ILE A 3 13.18 14.36 11.69
C ILE A 3 14.09 13.35 12.37
N PRO A 4 14.29 12.12 11.81
CA PRO A 4 15.17 11.15 12.42
C PRO A 4 16.62 11.65 12.43
N LYS A 5 17.35 11.32 13.49
CA LYS A 5 18.77 11.66 13.63
C LYS A 5 19.69 10.73 12.87
N GLU A 6 19.21 9.53 12.55
CA GLU A 6 19.97 8.47 11.90
C GLU A 6 19.45 8.23 10.49
N GLU A 7 20.36 8.02 9.54
CA GLU A 7 20.01 7.58 8.19
C GLU A 7 19.50 6.13 8.26
N GLY A 8 18.38 5.83 7.56
CA GLY A 8 17.81 4.49 7.53
C GLY A 8 16.66 4.24 8.49
N ALA A 9 16.13 5.27 9.16
CA ALA A 9 15.01 5.16 10.09
C ALA A 9 13.66 4.73 9.48
N GLY A 10 13.61 4.42 8.16
CA GLY A 10 12.38 4.01 7.46
C GLY A 10 11.35 5.13 7.25
N PHE A 11 11.62 6.32 7.75
CA PHE A 11 10.80 7.52 7.53
C PHE A 11 11.71 8.75 7.45
N SER A 12 11.29 9.74 6.68
CA SER A 12 12.01 11.00 6.52
C SER A 12 11.50 12.09 7.46
N LYS A 13 10.23 11.98 7.89
CA LYS A 13 9.58 13.03 8.69
C LYS A 13 8.36 12.49 9.43
N VAL A 14 8.15 12.98 10.64
CA VAL A 14 6.91 12.82 11.40
C VAL A 14 6.37 14.20 11.78
N MET A 15 5.09 14.43 11.49
CA MET A 15 4.39 15.64 11.84
C MET A 15 3.26 15.30 12.82
N LEU A 16 3.15 16.02 13.92
CA LEU A 16 2.09 15.88 14.91
C LEU A 16 1.21 17.13 14.88
N GLY A 17 -0.09 16.92 14.73
CA GLY A 17 -1.10 17.96 14.85
C GLY A 17 -1.84 17.81 16.17
N LEU A 18 -1.93 18.90 16.90
CA LEU A 18 -2.62 18.99 18.19
C LEU A 18 -3.84 19.89 18.06
N THR A 19 -4.93 19.49 18.69
CA THR A 19 -6.11 20.33 18.89
C THR A 19 -6.37 20.37 20.39
N GLU A 20 -6.45 21.56 20.97
CA GLU A 20 -6.64 21.74 22.42
C GLU A 20 -5.62 20.93 23.27
N ASN A 21 -4.34 20.95 22.89
CA ASN A 21 -3.25 20.18 23.51
C ASN A 21 -3.42 18.64 23.47
N LYS A 22 -4.34 18.13 22.64
CA LYS A 22 -4.54 16.70 22.43
C LYS A 22 -4.10 16.32 21.03
N LEU A 23 -3.43 15.18 20.90
CA LEU A 23 -3.03 14.65 19.60
C LEU A 23 -4.27 14.37 18.75
N SER A 24 -4.39 15.04 17.62
CA SER A 24 -5.51 14.89 16.69
C SER A 24 -5.13 14.22 15.38
N VAL A 25 -3.90 14.45 14.93
CA VAL A 25 -3.40 13.84 13.69
C VAL A 25 -1.89 13.59 13.80
N MET A 26 -1.44 12.48 13.20
CA MET A 26 -0.01 12.22 12.97
C MET A 26 0.18 11.91 11.49
N LYS A 27 1.16 12.54 10.87
CA LYS A 27 1.58 12.23 9.51
C LYS A 27 3.01 11.72 9.53
N ILE A 28 3.22 10.58 8.91
CA ILE A 28 4.53 9.96 8.75
C ILE A 28 4.85 10.00 7.26
N VAL A 29 6.00 10.53 6.91
CA VAL A 29 6.52 10.55 5.54
C VAL A 29 7.65 9.52 5.48
N ASP A 30 7.52 8.53 4.62
CA ASP A 30 8.57 7.54 4.42
C ASP A 30 9.70 8.06 3.52
N ALA A 31 10.72 7.26 3.28
CA ALA A 31 11.86 7.61 2.43
C ALA A 31 11.46 7.85 0.95
N PHE A 32 10.25 7.43 0.55
CA PHE A 32 9.70 7.57 -0.80
C PHE A 32 8.66 8.68 -0.92
N GLU A 33 8.54 9.52 0.13
CA GLU A 33 7.53 10.57 0.23
C GLU A 33 6.08 10.07 0.30
N HIS A 34 5.84 8.79 0.60
CA HIS A 34 4.50 8.35 0.91
C HIS A 34 4.10 8.91 2.27
N ILE A 35 2.87 9.42 2.35
CA ILE A 35 2.34 9.96 3.59
C ILE A 35 1.33 8.99 4.19
N THR A 36 1.65 8.48 5.38
CA THR A 36 0.68 7.80 6.22
C THR A 36 0.06 8.82 7.17
N THR A 37 -1.25 9.03 7.08
CA THR A 37 -1.98 9.92 7.98
C THR A 37 -2.80 9.11 8.97
N ILE A 38 -2.57 9.33 10.25
CA ILE A 38 -3.30 8.73 11.37
C ILE A 38 -4.13 9.83 12.02
N SER A 39 -5.46 9.70 11.97
CA SER A 39 -6.38 10.64 12.62
C SER A 39 -6.91 10.03 13.91
N PHE A 40 -6.73 10.73 15.01
CA PHE A 40 -7.21 10.33 16.33
C PHE A 40 -8.57 10.99 16.59
N ARG A 41 -9.63 10.16 16.60
CA ARG A 41 -11.00 10.64 16.87
C ARG A 41 -11.47 10.05 18.19
N ASN A 42 -12.12 10.87 19.00
CA ASN A 42 -12.67 10.46 20.30
C ASN A 42 -11.63 9.80 21.21
N ALA A 43 -10.37 10.25 21.13
CA ALA A 43 -9.29 9.70 21.95
C ALA A 43 -9.60 9.89 23.43
N LYS A 44 -9.56 8.80 24.18
CA LYS A 44 -9.67 8.79 25.64
C LYS A 44 -8.30 8.47 26.21
N TYR A 45 -7.90 9.20 27.22
CA TYR A 45 -6.59 9.04 27.85
C TYR A 45 -6.75 8.38 29.22
N ASN A 46 -5.80 7.53 29.58
CA ASN A 46 -5.73 6.85 30.87
C ASN A 46 -7.01 6.07 31.23
N VAL A 47 -7.67 5.46 30.25
CA VAL A 47 -8.83 4.61 30.48
C VAL A 47 -8.39 3.18 30.78
N SER A 48 -9.12 2.51 31.69
CA SER A 48 -8.96 1.07 31.86
C SER A 48 -9.61 0.35 30.69
N LEU A 49 -8.85 -0.50 30.00
CA LEU A 49 -9.32 -1.36 28.93
C LEU A 49 -9.40 -2.80 29.44
N SER A 50 -10.43 -3.51 29.03
CA SER A 50 -10.58 -4.94 29.29
C SER A 50 -10.18 -5.76 28.06
N ASP A 51 -9.89 -7.04 28.23
CA ASP A 51 -9.59 -7.94 27.10
C ASP A 51 -10.74 -7.99 26.08
N ASN A 52 -11.98 -7.74 26.52
CA ASN A 52 -13.14 -7.68 25.65
C ASN A 52 -13.13 -6.49 24.66
N ASP A 53 -12.42 -5.40 24.99
CA ASP A 53 -12.29 -4.23 24.11
C ASP A 53 -11.45 -4.52 22.87
N PHE A 54 -10.67 -5.63 22.92
CA PHE A 54 -9.83 -6.10 21.80
C PHE A 54 -10.42 -7.31 21.07
N LEU A 55 -11.58 -7.80 21.48
CA LEU A 55 -12.27 -8.92 20.84
C LEU A 55 -13.05 -8.44 19.61
N PHE A 56 -12.64 -8.90 18.45
CA PHE A 56 -13.40 -8.70 17.22
C PHE A 56 -14.58 -9.68 17.18
N LYS A 57 -15.81 -9.16 17.21
CA LYS A 57 -17.03 -9.94 16.96
C LYS A 57 -17.38 -9.86 15.49
N LEU A 58 -17.41 -11.03 14.84
CA LEU A 58 -17.80 -11.14 13.45
C LEU A 58 -19.24 -10.65 13.27
N PRO A 59 -19.53 -9.73 12.33
CA PRO A 59 -20.90 -9.42 11.95
C PRO A 59 -21.57 -10.64 11.32
N ASN A 60 -22.87 -10.84 11.56
CA ASN A 60 -23.62 -11.92 10.93
C ASN A 60 -23.65 -11.73 9.41
N GLY A 61 -23.39 -12.81 8.65
CA GLY A 61 -23.50 -12.82 7.19
C GLY A 61 -22.25 -12.37 6.43
N VAL A 62 -21.07 -12.27 7.06
CA VAL A 62 -19.80 -12.05 6.38
C VAL A 62 -19.02 -13.34 6.22
N ASP A 63 -18.47 -13.56 5.03
CA ASP A 63 -17.58 -14.66 4.75
C ASP A 63 -16.21 -14.41 5.38
N VAL A 64 -15.76 -15.36 6.18
CA VAL A 64 -14.43 -15.33 6.80
C VAL A 64 -13.47 -16.18 6.02
N VAL A 65 -12.44 -15.56 5.45
CA VAL A 65 -11.32 -16.30 4.89
C VAL A 65 -10.33 -16.59 6.01
N GLN A 66 -10.31 -17.82 6.49
CA GLN A 66 -9.31 -18.30 7.43
C GLN A 66 -8.05 -18.76 6.66
N ASN A 67 -6.90 -18.24 7.05
CA ASN A 67 -5.62 -18.73 6.58
C ASN A 67 -5.32 -20.08 7.28
N GLY A 68 -5.50 -21.22 6.58
CA GLY A 68 -5.01 -22.51 7.04
C GLY A 68 -6.02 -23.65 7.25
N GLY A 69 -7.16 -23.67 6.58
CA GLY A 69 -8.08 -24.82 6.61
C GLY A 69 -8.73 -25.07 5.26
N VAL A 70 -8.72 -26.34 4.80
CA VAL A 70 -9.37 -26.76 3.56
C VAL A 70 -10.89 -26.56 3.67
N PRO A 71 -11.55 -25.78 2.80
CA PRO A 71 -13.00 -25.71 2.81
C PRO A 71 -13.60 -26.91 2.05
N THR A 72 -14.40 -27.68 2.76
CA THR A 72 -15.30 -28.66 2.16
C THR A 72 -16.56 -27.94 1.67
N ASN A 73 -16.82 -28.06 0.37
CA ASN A 73 -18.08 -27.81 -0.35
C ASN A 73 -18.61 -26.38 -0.47
N LEU A 74 -18.34 -25.75 -1.61
CA LEU A 74 -19.24 -24.77 -2.23
C LEU A 74 -19.22 -24.86 -3.78
N PRO A 75 -20.31 -24.47 -4.47
CA PRO A 75 -20.50 -24.76 -5.89
C PRO A 75 -19.64 -23.90 -6.79
N THR A 76 -19.18 -24.50 -7.84
CA THR A 76 -18.31 -24.02 -8.91
C THR A 76 -18.85 -22.81 -9.68
N THR A 77 -18.22 -21.65 -9.45
CA THR A 77 -18.14 -20.55 -10.42
C THR A 77 -16.67 -20.10 -10.53
N SER A 78 -15.81 -20.96 -11.11
CA SER A 78 -14.37 -20.89 -10.80
C SER A 78 -13.44 -20.59 -11.98
N SER A 79 -13.91 -20.39 -13.21
CA SER A 79 -12.97 -20.19 -14.34
C SER A 79 -12.62 -18.70 -14.58
N SER A 80 -13.53 -17.76 -14.38
CA SER A 80 -13.27 -16.34 -14.64
C SER A 80 -12.46 -15.66 -13.53
N ASN A 81 -12.62 -16.09 -12.28
CA ASN A 81 -11.90 -15.50 -11.15
C ASN A 81 -10.42 -15.92 -11.13
N LYS A 82 -10.09 -17.16 -11.46
CA LYS A 82 -8.68 -17.61 -11.51
C LYS A 82 -7.86 -16.85 -12.55
N ASN A 83 -8.44 -16.51 -13.70
CA ASN A 83 -7.75 -15.73 -14.72
C ASN A 83 -7.49 -14.29 -14.28
N LYS A 84 -8.48 -13.66 -13.58
CA LYS A 84 -8.34 -12.31 -13.04
C LYS A 84 -7.28 -12.25 -11.92
N ASP A 85 -7.26 -13.22 -11.04
CA ASP A 85 -6.26 -13.30 -9.99
C ASP A 85 -4.85 -13.42 -10.57
N ALA A 86 -4.67 -14.26 -11.59
CA ALA A 86 -3.40 -14.39 -12.30
C ALA A 86 -2.97 -13.08 -12.99
N GLU A 87 -3.91 -12.34 -13.63
CA GLU A 87 -3.63 -11.01 -14.20
C GLU A 87 -3.16 -10.00 -13.15
N LEU A 88 -3.79 -9.98 -11.98
CA LEU A 88 -3.46 -9.04 -10.91
C LEU A 88 -2.13 -9.37 -10.23
N ILE A 89 -1.83 -10.65 -10.05
CA ILE A 89 -0.54 -11.11 -9.53
C ILE A 89 0.58 -10.76 -10.52
N ALA A 90 0.36 -11.03 -11.82
CA ALA A 90 1.31 -10.67 -12.87
C ALA A 90 1.53 -9.15 -12.91
N PHE A 91 0.46 -8.36 -12.84
CA PHE A 91 0.53 -6.89 -12.80
C PHE A 91 1.40 -6.36 -11.64
N ALA A 92 1.21 -6.90 -10.42
CA ALA A 92 1.99 -6.48 -9.26
C ALA A 92 3.48 -6.84 -9.41
N ASN A 93 3.77 -8.05 -9.92
CA ASN A 93 5.15 -8.48 -10.18
C ASN A 93 5.81 -7.64 -11.28
N ASP A 94 5.10 -7.32 -12.37
CA ASP A 94 5.60 -6.45 -13.42
C ASP A 94 5.92 -5.05 -12.91
N TRP A 95 5.07 -4.50 -12.02
CA TRP A 95 5.31 -3.22 -11.37
C TRP A 95 6.58 -3.25 -10.51
N ALA A 96 6.78 -4.28 -9.70
CA ALA A 96 7.97 -4.44 -8.86
C ALA A 96 9.23 -4.67 -9.71
N ASN A 97 9.14 -5.46 -10.77
CA ASN A 97 10.24 -5.74 -11.70
C ASN A 97 10.66 -4.48 -12.47
N ALA A 98 9.71 -3.68 -12.97
CA ALA A 98 10.00 -2.41 -13.64
C ALA A 98 10.73 -1.43 -12.71
N TRP A 99 10.31 -1.37 -11.44
CA TRP A 99 10.99 -0.56 -10.43
C TRP A 99 12.41 -1.06 -10.15
N SER A 100 12.58 -2.38 -9.93
CA SER A 100 13.89 -3.01 -9.70
C SER A 100 14.85 -2.83 -10.88
N ALA A 101 14.34 -2.96 -12.11
CA ALA A 101 15.11 -2.75 -13.33
C ALA A 101 15.40 -1.27 -13.62
N LYS A 102 14.79 -0.34 -12.86
CA LYS A 102 14.81 1.10 -13.12
C LYS A 102 14.26 1.45 -14.51
N ASP A 103 13.36 0.60 -15.03
CA ASP A 103 12.56 0.92 -16.23
C ASP A 103 11.44 1.88 -15.82
N ILE A 104 11.82 3.16 -15.79
CA ILE A 104 10.98 4.22 -15.24
C ILE A 104 9.73 4.41 -16.08
N ASP A 105 9.83 4.28 -17.40
CA ASP A 105 8.69 4.46 -18.28
C ASP A 105 7.68 3.31 -18.11
N LEU A 106 8.14 2.07 -18.02
CA LEU A 106 7.29 0.93 -17.73
C LEU A 106 6.68 1.04 -16.33
N TYR A 107 7.47 1.44 -15.31
CA TYR A 107 6.98 1.68 -13.96
C TYR A 107 5.86 2.73 -13.93
N LEU A 108 6.09 3.90 -14.52
CA LEU A 108 5.12 4.99 -14.54
C LEU A 108 3.89 4.67 -15.41
N SER A 109 4.02 3.83 -16.43
CA SER A 109 2.90 3.38 -17.26
C SER A 109 1.88 2.52 -16.49
N LYS A 110 2.24 2.00 -15.31
CA LYS A 110 1.33 1.26 -14.44
C LYS A 110 0.36 2.15 -13.67
N TYR A 111 0.53 3.48 -13.71
CA TYR A 111 -0.31 4.44 -12.97
C TYR A 111 -1.36 5.09 -13.86
N ALA A 112 -2.55 5.26 -13.32
CA ALA A 112 -3.64 5.95 -14.02
C ALA A 112 -3.38 7.47 -14.07
N GLN A 113 -3.96 8.15 -15.06
CA GLN A 113 -3.86 9.61 -15.19
C GLN A 113 -4.50 10.36 -13.99
N ASP A 114 -5.51 9.74 -13.38
CA ASP A 114 -6.22 10.22 -12.17
C ASP A 114 -5.66 9.59 -10.88
N PHE A 115 -4.39 9.12 -10.91
CA PHE A 115 -3.73 8.57 -9.73
C PHE A 115 -3.71 9.57 -8.59
N LYS A 116 -4.17 9.12 -7.43
CA LYS A 116 -4.12 9.92 -6.21
C LYS A 116 -2.71 9.98 -5.66
N THR A 117 -2.03 11.08 -5.94
CA THR A 117 -0.68 11.30 -5.44
C THR A 117 -0.67 11.45 -3.91
N PRO A 118 0.37 10.96 -3.21
CA PRO A 118 0.40 10.97 -1.74
C PRO A 118 0.25 12.37 -1.12
N ASN A 119 0.76 13.40 -1.79
CA ASN A 119 0.73 14.78 -1.31
C ASN A 119 -0.41 15.61 -1.88
N GLY A 120 -1.23 15.05 -2.79
CA GLY A 120 -2.22 15.81 -3.53
C GLY A 120 -1.64 16.67 -4.66
N ASP A 121 -0.37 16.49 -4.99
CA ASP A 121 0.29 17.19 -6.09
C ASP A 121 -0.28 16.76 -7.45
N ALA A 122 -0.08 17.58 -8.47
CA ALA A 122 -0.39 17.20 -9.84
C ALA A 122 0.39 15.92 -10.24
N PHE A 123 -0.27 15.00 -10.96
CA PHE A 123 0.35 13.74 -11.39
C PHE A 123 1.68 13.92 -12.11
N SER A 124 1.79 14.94 -12.96
CA SER A 124 3.04 15.26 -13.68
C SER A 124 4.21 15.64 -12.77
N LEU A 125 3.93 16.36 -11.69
CA LEU A 125 4.94 16.72 -10.69
C LEU A 125 5.41 15.47 -9.91
N TRP A 126 4.45 14.64 -9.51
CA TRP A 126 4.76 13.38 -8.87
C TRP A 126 5.60 12.47 -9.77
N GLN A 127 5.23 12.33 -11.05
CA GLN A 127 6.00 11.55 -12.02
C GLN A 127 7.43 12.05 -12.15
N THR A 128 7.63 13.38 -12.21
CA THR A 128 8.96 13.99 -12.31
C THR A 128 9.79 13.67 -11.07
N SER A 129 9.23 13.84 -9.89
CA SER A 129 9.88 13.51 -8.63
C SER A 129 10.24 12.00 -8.54
N ARG A 130 9.30 11.11 -8.94
CA ARG A 130 9.54 9.65 -8.96
C ARG A 130 10.66 9.29 -9.93
N ARG A 131 10.66 9.87 -11.13
CA ARG A 131 11.70 9.67 -12.14
C ARG A 131 13.07 10.03 -11.60
N GLN A 132 13.18 11.20 -10.98
CA GLN A 132 14.44 11.67 -10.38
C GLN A 132 14.92 10.75 -9.25
N LYS A 133 14.01 10.37 -8.34
CA LYS A 133 14.34 9.49 -7.21
C LYS A 133 14.83 8.12 -7.65
N ILE A 134 14.13 7.45 -8.57
CA ILE A 134 14.54 6.15 -9.07
C ILE A 134 15.87 6.23 -9.83
N SER A 135 16.07 7.29 -10.63
CA SER A 135 17.32 7.49 -11.39
C SER A 135 18.52 7.70 -10.49
N SER A 136 18.35 8.44 -9.39
CA SER A 136 19.44 8.79 -8.47
C SER A 136 19.91 7.64 -7.59
N GLN A 137 19.11 6.57 -7.45
CA GLN A 137 19.51 5.37 -6.69
C GLN A 137 20.53 4.54 -7.48
N GLY A 138 21.40 3.82 -6.75
CA GLY A 138 22.24 2.78 -7.32
C GLY A 138 21.44 1.54 -7.69
N LYS A 139 21.74 0.41 -7.07
CA LYS A 139 20.97 -0.83 -7.25
C LYS A 139 19.65 -0.76 -6.47
N ILE A 140 18.58 -1.21 -7.08
CA ILE A 140 17.26 -1.34 -6.45
C ILE A 140 16.77 -2.78 -6.65
N LEU A 141 16.20 -3.36 -5.59
CA LEU A 141 15.47 -4.62 -5.65
C LEU A 141 14.15 -4.44 -4.88
N VAL A 142 13.04 -4.73 -5.53
CA VAL A 142 11.71 -4.71 -4.94
C VAL A 142 11.12 -6.11 -5.03
N GLU A 143 10.85 -6.71 -3.88
CA GLU A 143 10.27 -8.04 -3.75
C GLU A 143 8.87 -7.93 -3.16
N ILE A 144 7.96 -8.80 -3.62
CA ILE A 144 6.58 -8.89 -3.14
C ILE A 144 6.40 -10.19 -2.39
N GLU A 145 5.97 -10.09 -1.14
CA GLU A 145 5.67 -11.24 -0.28
C GLU A 145 4.22 -11.17 0.22
N ASP A 146 3.62 -12.30 0.58
CA ASP A 146 2.29 -12.41 1.19
C ASP A 146 1.17 -11.69 0.40
N LEU A 147 1.19 -11.78 -0.94
CA LEU A 147 0.22 -11.11 -1.80
C LEU A 147 -1.20 -11.64 -1.57
N LYS A 148 -2.12 -10.72 -1.32
CA LYS A 148 -3.57 -10.97 -1.14
C LYS A 148 -4.38 -10.08 -2.07
N LEU A 149 -5.44 -10.64 -2.64
CA LEU A 149 -6.34 -9.94 -3.55
C LEU A 149 -7.72 -9.77 -2.90
N SER A 150 -8.30 -8.60 -3.05
CA SER A 150 -9.71 -8.36 -2.75
C SER A 150 -10.36 -7.61 -3.91
N MET A 151 -11.34 -8.25 -4.55
CA MET A 151 -12.05 -7.70 -5.71
C MET A 151 -13.27 -6.92 -5.21
N LYS A 152 -13.35 -5.66 -5.58
CA LYS A 152 -14.52 -4.82 -5.27
C LYS A 152 -15.58 -4.91 -6.36
N THR A 153 -15.14 -4.89 -7.62
CA THR A 153 -15.99 -4.99 -8.81
C THR A 153 -15.26 -5.73 -9.92
N GLU A 154 -15.91 -5.90 -11.06
CA GLU A 154 -15.30 -6.52 -12.23
C GLU A 154 -14.06 -5.76 -12.75
N ASN A 155 -14.05 -4.45 -12.60
CA ASN A 155 -13.01 -3.55 -13.11
C ASN A 155 -12.18 -2.87 -12.01
N SER A 156 -12.30 -3.26 -10.75
CA SER A 156 -11.49 -2.73 -9.67
C SER A 156 -11.09 -3.80 -8.67
N ALA A 157 -9.87 -3.72 -8.19
CA ALA A 157 -9.33 -4.63 -7.21
C ALA A 157 -8.39 -3.91 -6.24
N ARG A 158 -8.14 -4.53 -5.11
CA ARG A 158 -7.09 -4.15 -4.18
C ARG A 158 -6.09 -5.28 -4.07
N ILE A 159 -4.82 -4.97 -4.31
CA ILE A 159 -3.69 -5.87 -4.18
C ILE A 159 -2.94 -5.47 -2.91
N GLN A 160 -2.86 -6.35 -1.94
CA GLN A 160 -2.18 -6.12 -0.66
C GLN A 160 -0.98 -7.06 -0.56
N PHE A 161 0.16 -6.57 -0.12
CA PHE A 161 1.38 -7.38 0.00
C PHE A 161 2.36 -6.73 0.97
N LYS A 162 3.34 -7.51 1.40
CA LYS A 162 4.55 -7.00 2.02
C LYS A 162 5.56 -6.69 0.92
N GLN A 163 6.00 -5.44 0.89
CA GLN A 163 7.06 -4.98 0.01
C GLN A 163 8.38 -5.00 0.75
N LYS A 164 9.34 -5.74 0.22
CA LYS A 164 10.72 -5.62 0.62
C LYS A 164 11.47 -4.80 -0.40
N TYR A 165 11.92 -3.62 0.02
CA TYR A 165 12.75 -2.74 -0.79
C TYR A 165 14.20 -2.86 -0.33
N THR A 166 15.12 -3.06 -1.26
CA THR A 166 16.56 -3.12 -1.00
C THR A 166 17.27 -2.19 -1.97
N SER A 167 18.15 -1.34 -1.44
CA SER A 167 19.07 -0.50 -2.21
C SER A 167 20.47 -0.60 -1.61
N ASP A 168 21.44 0.09 -2.21
CA ASP A 168 22.81 0.12 -1.68
C ASP A 168 22.88 0.70 -0.26
N LYS A 169 21.88 1.46 0.17
CA LYS A 169 21.86 2.19 1.44
C LYS A 169 20.83 1.69 2.44
N LEU A 170 19.79 0.97 1.99
CA LEU A 170 18.63 0.69 2.82
C LEU A 170 17.99 -0.64 2.42
N THR A 171 17.59 -1.42 3.43
CA THR A 171 16.62 -2.51 3.26
C THR A 171 15.43 -2.24 4.17
N GLU A 172 14.23 -2.17 3.58
CA GLU A 172 13.00 -1.84 4.28
C GLU A 172 11.88 -2.83 3.93
N MET A 173 11.09 -3.19 4.95
CA MET A 173 9.86 -3.96 4.81
C MET A 173 8.67 -3.06 5.12
N SER A 174 7.69 -3.04 4.24
CA SER A 174 6.46 -2.27 4.46
C SER A 174 5.22 -3.01 3.94
N ASN A 175 4.09 -2.81 4.60
CA ASN A 175 2.82 -3.28 4.06
C ASN A 175 2.34 -2.31 2.98
N LYS A 176 2.01 -2.83 1.80
CA LYS A 176 1.53 -2.02 0.68
C LYS A 176 0.17 -2.49 0.19
N SER A 177 -0.63 -1.52 -0.25
CA SER A 177 -1.92 -1.77 -0.88
C SER A 177 -2.00 -0.95 -2.16
N LEU A 178 -2.16 -1.60 -3.30
CA LEU A 178 -2.43 -0.96 -4.58
C LEU A 178 -3.93 -1.07 -4.86
N VAL A 179 -4.60 0.06 -5.01
CA VAL A 179 -5.96 0.12 -5.54
C VAL A 179 -5.86 0.27 -7.04
N VAL A 180 -6.32 -0.74 -7.77
CA VAL A 180 -6.20 -0.80 -9.23
C VAL A 180 -7.57 -0.81 -9.91
N LYS A 181 -7.61 -0.24 -11.11
CA LYS A 181 -8.79 -0.22 -11.97
C LYS A 181 -8.42 -0.66 -13.38
N LYS A 182 -9.31 -1.40 -14.02
CA LYS A 182 -9.17 -1.82 -15.41
C LYS A 182 -9.71 -0.72 -16.32
N ILE A 183 -8.82 -0.09 -17.10
CA ILE A 183 -9.13 1.00 -18.04
C ILE A 183 -8.62 0.53 -19.41
N ASP A 184 -9.49 0.51 -20.41
CA ASP A 184 -9.16 0.05 -21.77
C ASP A 184 -8.47 -1.32 -21.79
N GLY A 185 -8.98 -2.24 -20.96
CA GLY A 185 -8.47 -3.61 -20.85
C GLY A 185 -7.18 -3.78 -20.04
N ARG A 186 -6.59 -2.69 -19.52
CA ARG A 186 -5.33 -2.71 -18.74
C ARG A 186 -5.58 -2.33 -17.29
N TRP A 187 -4.93 -3.03 -16.37
CA TRP A 187 -4.91 -2.65 -14.97
C TRP A 187 -3.99 -1.43 -14.76
N LEU A 188 -4.48 -0.43 -14.02
CA LEU A 188 -3.74 0.79 -13.68
C LEU A 188 -3.94 1.12 -12.20
N ILE A 189 -2.89 1.60 -11.55
CA ILE A 189 -2.90 2.00 -10.14
C ILE A 189 -3.59 3.37 -10.02
N GLN A 190 -4.63 3.43 -9.19
CA GLN A 190 -5.31 4.68 -8.84
C GLN A 190 -4.87 5.23 -7.48
N GLU A 191 -4.39 4.37 -6.59
CA GLU A 191 -3.96 4.77 -5.26
C GLU A 191 -2.93 3.78 -4.72
N GLU A 192 -1.87 4.28 -4.11
CA GLU A 192 -0.93 3.53 -3.29
C GLU A 192 -1.14 3.88 -1.83
N ILE A 193 -1.26 2.85 -0.99
CA ILE A 193 -1.39 2.98 0.45
C ILE A 193 -0.25 2.19 1.07
N SER A 194 0.58 2.87 1.84
CA SER A 194 1.64 2.24 2.62
C SER A 194 1.25 2.20 4.09
N GLY A 195 1.43 1.06 4.72
CA GLY A 195 1.25 0.84 6.14
C GLY A 195 2.49 0.15 6.72
N LYS A 196 2.73 0.35 7.98
CA LYS A 196 3.75 -0.40 8.72
C LYS A 196 3.24 -1.77 9.10
#